data_3dbf0d425c4a1332f246c8680500bc2a
#
_entry.id   3dbf0d425c4a1332f246c8680500bc2a
#
_cell.length_a   1.000
_cell.length_b   1.000
_cell.length_c   1.000
_cell.angle_alpha   90.00
_cell.angle_beta   90.00
_cell.angle_gamma   90.00
#
_symmetry.space_group_name_H-M   'P 1'
#
loop_
_entity.id
_entity.type
_entity.pdbx_description
1 polymer ?
#
loop_
_entity_poly.entity_id
_entity_poly.type
_entity_poly.pdbx_seq_one_letter_code
_entity_poly.pdbx_strand_id
1 'polypeptide(L)'
;MAFSLGCSPAFHYLRTQNIGIFTIMINRELIRLKVVQLVYAYYQNEGKTLEVAEKELTFSLQKAYELYEYLLTVLVSLKKHAGRKDAVRVAREKRTGSATRGIAPDKVFADNKFLCQLENNKELIDYSENRKGMWEEENAFIKKLYSRITESDIFQLYIDKEDFSYEADREVVRKLYKTFICDNDEIDAMIEEHSLYWNDDKQVVDSFVLKTIKRFTESSDAEQPLLPMYAVDEDREFANRLFRATIERGPELREIIRAFTKNWEFSRLAFMDVVIMQIALAEILTFDAIPLNVTFNEYLDIAKVYSTPRSSSYINGMLDNIVKKLAKDGRTAKVRVQPSKKDGE
;
A
#
# COMPACT_ATOMS: atom_id res chain seq x y z
N MET A 1 -0.92 -5.04 -24.93
CA MET A 1 0.53 -4.74 -24.87
C MET A 1 0.80 -4.29 -23.43
N ALA A 2 1.35 -5.18 -22.65
CA ALA A 2 1.73 -4.90 -21.28
C ALA A 2 3.02 -4.09 -21.27
N PHE A 3 3.01 -2.88 -20.73
CA PHE A 3 4.21 -2.13 -20.41
C PHE A 3 4.74 -2.61 -19.05
N SER A 4 5.78 -3.44 -19.10
CA SER A 4 6.63 -3.70 -17.94
C SER A 4 7.38 -2.41 -17.60
N LEU A 5 6.97 -1.73 -16.52
CA LEU A 5 7.70 -0.57 -15.98
C LEU A 5 8.64 -1.07 -14.89
N GLY A 6 9.93 -1.02 -15.20
CA GLY A 6 11.02 -1.33 -14.28
C GLY A 6 10.97 -0.49 -13.01
N CYS A 7 11.31 -1.14 -11.93
CA CYS A 7 11.44 -0.62 -10.57
C CYS A 7 12.22 0.71 -10.52
N SER A 8 11.58 1.78 -10.06
CA SER A 8 12.24 3.06 -9.79
C SER A 8 12.44 3.25 -8.28
N PRO A 9 13.63 3.66 -7.79
CA PRO A 9 13.94 3.77 -6.37
C PRO A 9 13.37 5.01 -5.66
N ALA A 10 12.28 5.59 -6.16
CA ALA A 10 11.81 6.93 -5.74
C ALA A 10 10.92 6.98 -4.48
N PHE A 11 10.56 5.84 -3.85
CA PHE A 11 9.64 5.85 -2.69
C PHE A 11 10.33 5.86 -1.32
N HIS A 12 11.54 6.40 -1.19
CA HIS A 12 12.28 6.36 0.08
C HIS A 12 12.04 7.58 0.99
N TYR A 13 10.87 8.23 0.94
CA TYR A 13 10.60 9.37 1.83
C TYR A 13 9.20 9.32 2.46
N LEU A 14 8.94 8.30 3.29
CA LEU A 14 7.83 8.35 4.23
C LEU A 14 8.27 9.19 5.44
N ARG A 15 7.85 10.43 5.44
CA ARG A 15 8.06 11.36 6.55
C ARG A 15 7.19 10.94 7.73
N THR A 16 7.82 10.35 8.75
CA THR A 16 7.22 10.11 10.06
C THR A 16 6.82 11.45 10.70
N GLN A 17 5.54 11.77 10.72
CA GLN A 17 5.00 12.73 11.69
C GLN A 17 4.49 11.93 12.89
N ASN A 18 5.21 12.04 14.01
CA ASN A 18 4.79 11.60 15.33
C ASN A 18 3.68 12.53 15.85
N ILE A 19 2.45 12.10 15.73
CA ILE A 19 1.33 12.50 16.57
C ILE A 19 0.63 11.18 16.89
N GLY A 20 0.12 10.96 18.10
CA GLY A 20 -0.56 9.72 18.53
C GLY A 20 -1.76 9.37 17.62
N ILE A 21 -1.49 9.01 16.40
CA ILE A 21 -2.44 8.79 15.31
C ILE A 21 -2.64 7.30 15.22
N PHE A 22 -3.89 6.89 15.33
CA PHE A 22 -4.32 5.57 14.89
C PHE A 22 -3.80 5.35 13.47
N THR A 23 -2.85 4.43 13.32
CA THR A 23 -2.38 4.03 11.99
C THR A 23 -3.52 3.31 11.31
N ILE A 24 -3.96 3.82 10.19
CA ILE A 24 -5.06 3.29 9.36
C ILE A 24 -4.49 2.69 8.09
N MET A 25 -5.19 1.72 7.52
CA MET A 25 -4.79 1.09 6.27
C MET A 25 -5.15 1.97 5.07
N ILE A 26 -6.40 2.40 4.94
CA ILE A 26 -6.79 3.30 3.84
C ILE A 26 -6.56 4.74 4.27
N ASN A 27 -5.39 5.27 3.96
CA ASN A 27 -5.04 6.66 4.16
C ASN A 27 -5.38 7.51 2.91
N ARG A 28 -5.28 8.82 3.03
CA ARG A 28 -5.57 9.74 1.92
C ARG A 28 -4.62 9.61 0.73
N GLU A 29 -3.43 9.08 0.92
CA GLU A 29 -2.48 8.74 -0.15
C GLU A 29 -3.04 7.63 -1.04
N LEU A 30 -3.43 6.49 -0.44
CA LEU A 30 -4.06 5.38 -1.17
C LEU A 30 -5.39 5.80 -1.82
N ILE A 31 -6.20 6.63 -1.13
CA ILE A 31 -7.44 7.14 -1.71
C ILE A 31 -7.17 7.95 -2.97
N ARG A 32 -6.20 8.88 -2.96
CA ARG A 32 -5.83 9.68 -4.14
C ARG A 32 -5.38 8.80 -5.29
N LEU A 33 -4.55 7.80 -4.98
CA LEU A 33 -4.10 6.82 -5.97
C LEU A 33 -5.28 6.12 -6.63
N LYS A 34 -6.21 5.57 -5.83
CA LYS A 34 -7.41 4.90 -6.34
C LYS A 34 -8.31 5.83 -7.14
N VAL A 35 -8.47 7.08 -6.71
CA VAL A 35 -9.23 8.08 -7.45
C VAL A 35 -8.60 8.36 -8.80
N VAL A 36 -7.27 8.47 -8.91
CA VAL A 36 -6.57 8.66 -10.20
C VAL A 36 -6.83 7.47 -11.12
N GLN A 37 -6.66 6.24 -10.64
CA GLN A 37 -6.91 5.02 -11.43
C GLN A 37 -8.35 4.96 -11.94
N LEU A 38 -9.32 5.22 -11.08
CA LEU A 38 -10.74 5.07 -11.44
C LEU A 38 -11.29 6.26 -12.24
N VAL A 39 -10.78 7.47 -12.06
CA VAL A 39 -11.11 8.61 -12.95
C VAL A 39 -10.55 8.38 -14.35
N TYR A 40 -9.31 7.84 -14.44
CA TYR A 40 -8.75 7.44 -15.73
C TYR A 40 -9.64 6.37 -16.40
N ALA A 41 -9.97 5.31 -15.68
CA ALA A 41 -10.84 4.24 -16.19
C ALA A 41 -12.24 4.74 -16.55
N TYR A 42 -12.80 5.67 -15.79
CA TYR A 42 -14.11 6.27 -16.06
C TYR A 42 -14.14 6.97 -17.42
N TYR A 43 -13.09 7.72 -17.76
CA TYR A 43 -13.01 8.42 -19.04
C TYR A 43 -12.63 7.53 -20.23
N GLN A 44 -12.01 6.37 -19.96
CA GLN A 44 -11.69 5.41 -21.02
C GLN A 44 -12.87 4.49 -21.36
N ASN A 45 -13.81 4.32 -20.44
CA ASN A 45 -14.97 3.45 -20.61
C ASN A 45 -16.22 4.29 -20.82
N GLU A 46 -16.65 4.40 -22.08
CA GLU A 46 -17.89 5.10 -22.43
C GLU A 46 -19.12 4.41 -21.80
N GLY A 47 -20.07 5.22 -21.32
CA GLY A 47 -21.39 4.75 -20.87
C GLY A 47 -21.49 4.37 -19.39
N LYS A 48 -20.44 4.49 -18.56
CA LYS A 48 -20.55 4.35 -17.11
C LYS A 48 -21.26 5.54 -16.47
N THR A 49 -22.25 5.26 -15.61
CA THR A 49 -22.84 6.32 -14.77
C THR A 49 -21.94 6.63 -13.57
N LEU A 50 -22.12 7.82 -12.99
CA LEU A 50 -21.35 8.23 -11.81
C LEU A 50 -21.57 7.28 -10.63
N GLU A 51 -22.81 6.82 -10.40
CA GLU A 51 -23.15 5.90 -9.31
C GLU A 51 -22.46 4.54 -9.46
N VAL A 52 -22.32 4.04 -10.69
CA VAL A 52 -21.57 2.79 -10.95
C VAL A 52 -20.09 2.99 -10.66
N ALA A 53 -19.52 4.11 -11.07
CA ALA A 53 -18.11 4.41 -10.84
C ALA A 53 -17.81 4.65 -9.35
N GLU A 54 -18.69 5.24 -8.57
CA GLU A 54 -18.54 5.38 -7.10
C GLU A 54 -18.59 4.03 -6.38
N LYS A 55 -19.44 3.11 -6.82
CA LYS A 55 -19.44 1.74 -6.29
C LYS A 55 -18.15 1.01 -6.62
N GLU A 56 -17.61 1.24 -7.80
CA GLU A 56 -16.31 0.66 -8.22
C GLU A 56 -15.16 1.23 -7.37
N LEU A 57 -15.17 2.52 -7.04
CA LEU A 57 -14.19 3.11 -6.12
C LEU A 57 -14.26 2.44 -4.73
N THR A 58 -15.46 2.32 -4.17
CA THR A 58 -15.66 1.66 -2.89
C THR A 58 -15.16 0.21 -2.93
N PHE A 59 -15.50 -0.52 -3.97
CA PHE A 59 -15.04 -1.89 -4.18
C PHE A 59 -13.52 -1.98 -4.33
N SER A 60 -12.90 -1.09 -5.08
CA SER A 60 -11.45 -1.03 -5.25
C SER A 60 -10.71 -0.78 -3.93
N LEU A 61 -11.23 0.10 -3.07
CA LEU A 61 -10.69 0.34 -1.74
C LEU A 61 -10.85 -0.89 -0.82
N GLN A 62 -12.00 -1.59 -0.89
CA GLN A 62 -12.19 -2.87 -0.18
C GLN A 62 -11.18 -3.93 -0.63
N LYS A 63 -10.90 -4.00 -1.93
CA LYS A 63 -9.89 -4.92 -2.48
C LYS A 63 -8.47 -4.61 -2.02
N ALA A 64 -8.13 -3.34 -1.82
CA ALA A 64 -6.84 -2.98 -1.21
C ALA A 64 -6.73 -3.45 0.25
N TYR A 65 -7.83 -3.37 1.02
CA TYR A 65 -7.88 -3.92 2.37
C TYR A 65 -7.77 -5.45 2.38
N GLU A 66 -8.44 -6.11 1.46
CA GLU A 66 -8.35 -7.55 1.26
C GLU A 66 -6.90 -8.01 0.93
N LEU A 67 -6.16 -7.24 0.13
CA LEU A 67 -4.74 -7.50 -0.13
C LEU A 67 -3.89 -7.40 1.16
N TYR A 68 -4.20 -6.45 2.03
CA TYR A 68 -3.51 -6.32 3.32
C TYR A 68 -3.69 -7.56 4.19
N GLU A 69 -4.92 -8.07 4.32
CA GLU A 69 -5.20 -9.30 5.05
C GLU A 69 -4.53 -10.51 4.38
N TYR A 70 -4.58 -10.58 3.04
CA TYR A 70 -3.91 -11.61 2.26
C TYR A 70 -2.41 -11.68 2.56
N LEU A 71 -1.71 -10.55 2.51
CA LEU A 71 -0.27 -10.50 2.77
C LEU A 71 0.09 -10.87 4.23
N LEU A 72 -0.75 -10.56 5.20
CA LEU A 72 -0.57 -11.03 6.57
C LEU A 72 -0.73 -12.55 6.67
N THR A 73 -1.65 -13.14 5.91
CA THR A 73 -1.84 -14.61 5.92
C THR A 73 -0.68 -15.37 5.24
N VAL A 74 0.16 -14.74 4.40
CA VAL A 74 1.43 -15.32 3.93
C VAL A 74 2.31 -15.71 5.11
N LEU A 75 2.45 -14.80 6.10
CA LEU A 75 3.27 -15.04 7.30
C LEU A 75 2.72 -16.21 8.13
N VAL A 76 1.40 -16.26 8.29
CA VAL A 76 0.73 -17.37 9.00
C VAL A 76 0.93 -18.70 8.27
N SER A 77 0.90 -18.69 6.94
CA SER A 77 1.08 -19.88 6.10
C SER A 77 2.52 -20.40 6.18
N LEU A 78 3.52 -19.52 6.22
CA LEU A 78 4.92 -19.88 6.46
C LEU A 78 5.10 -20.54 7.83
N LYS A 79 4.50 -19.97 8.89
CA LYS A 79 4.50 -20.56 10.24
C LYS A 79 3.88 -21.96 10.25
N LYS A 80 2.69 -22.11 9.67
CA LYS A 80 2.01 -23.41 9.56
C LYS A 80 2.85 -24.43 8.79
N HIS A 81 3.55 -23.99 7.76
CA HIS A 81 4.48 -24.85 7.02
C HIS A 81 5.65 -25.30 7.89
N ALA A 82 6.29 -24.40 8.65
CA ALA A 82 7.34 -24.71 9.61
C ALA A 82 6.87 -25.72 10.66
N GLY A 83 5.70 -25.52 11.24
CA GLY A 83 5.11 -26.43 12.22
C GLY A 83 4.88 -27.85 11.66
N ARG A 84 4.43 -27.98 10.41
CA ARG A 84 4.30 -29.30 9.75
C ARG A 84 5.65 -29.96 9.56
N LYS A 85 6.70 -29.24 9.17
CA LYS A 85 8.06 -29.77 9.03
C LYS A 85 8.62 -30.21 10.38
N ASP A 86 8.44 -29.41 11.42
CA ASP A 86 8.88 -29.76 12.77
C ASP A 86 8.16 -31.02 13.30
N ALA A 87 6.87 -31.13 13.09
CA ALA A 87 6.09 -32.33 13.47
C ALA A 87 6.63 -33.60 12.77
N VAL A 88 6.99 -33.52 11.50
CA VAL A 88 7.61 -34.63 10.74
C VAL A 88 8.98 -34.96 11.35
N ARG A 89 9.81 -33.97 11.66
CA ARG A 89 11.09 -34.15 12.34
C ARG A 89 10.92 -34.89 13.68
N VAL A 90 10.03 -34.40 14.54
CA VAL A 90 9.76 -34.99 15.85
C VAL A 90 9.26 -36.44 15.74
N ALA A 91 8.37 -36.72 14.78
CA ALA A 91 7.88 -38.08 14.53
C ALA A 91 9.01 -39.02 14.06
N ARG A 92 9.94 -38.52 13.22
CA ARG A 92 11.12 -39.28 12.78
C ARG A 92 12.05 -39.58 13.96
N GLU A 93 12.35 -38.60 14.80
CA GLU A 93 13.20 -38.76 15.97
C GLU A 93 12.66 -39.82 16.95
N LYS A 94 11.33 -39.75 17.22
CA LYS A 94 10.67 -40.76 18.04
C LYS A 94 10.79 -42.19 17.47
N ARG A 95 10.72 -42.31 16.14
CA ARG A 95 10.81 -43.62 15.46
C ARG A 95 12.23 -44.17 15.43
N THR A 96 13.22 -43.30 15.24
CA THR A 96 14.63 -43.71 15.08
C THR A 96 15.41 -43.75 16.39
N GLY A 97 14.89 -43.18 17.47
CA GLY A 97 15.56 -43.01 18.73
C GLY A 97 16.76 -42.04 18.68
N SER A 98 16.91 -41.30 17.58
CA SER A 98 18.01 -40.36 17.33
C SER A 98 17.51 -38.94 17.37
N ALA A 99 17.84 -38.18 18.41
CA ALA A 99 17.51 -36.77 18.51
C ALA A 99 18.43 -35.92 17.63
N THR A 100 17.87 -34.90 16.98
CA THR A 100 18.65 -33.87 16.28
C THR A 100 19.45 -33.07 17.31
N ARG A 101 20.76 -32.93 17.08
CA ARG A 101 21.62 -32.10 17.94
C ARG A 101 21.48 -30.65 17.53
N GLY A 102 21.34 -29.74 18.51
CA GLY A 102 21.25 -28.29 18.29
C GLY A 102 19.85 -27.77 18.13
N ILE A 103 19.73 -26.48 17.77
CA ILE A 103 18.50 -25.75 17.58
C ILE A 103 17.85 -26.20 16.26
N ALA A 104 16.58 -26.58 16.31
CA ALA A 104 15.80 -26.94 15.12
C ALA A 104 15.18 -25.67 14.47
N PRO A 105 15.64 -25.25 13.28
CA PRO A 105 15.16 -24.03 12.63
C PRO A 105 13.64 -24.01 12.42
N ASP A 106 13.08 -25.17 12.00
CA ASP A 106 11.64 -25.30 11.77
C ASP A 106 10.83 -25.05 13.06
N LYS A 107 11.35 -25.56 14.21
CA LYS A 107 10.73 -25.33 15.52
C LYS A 107 10.80 -23.86 15.93
N VAL A 108 11.96 -23.23 15.79
CA VAL A 108 12.15 -21.80 16.13
C VAL A 108 11.20 -20.92 15.32
N PHE A 109 11.05 -21.19 14.02
CA PHE A 109 10.11 -20.45 13.19
C PHE A 109 8.65 -20.70 13.59
N ALA A 110 8.28 -21.94 13.89
CA ALA A 110 6.93 -22.30 14.29
C ALA A 110 6.56 -21.73 15.68
N ASP A 111 7.52 -21.62 16.59
CA ASP A 111 7.34 -21.11 17.95
C ASP A 111 7.52 -19.58 18.05
N ASN A 112 7.83 -18.88 16.95
CA ASN A 112 7.99 -17.43 16.92
C ASN A 112 6.75 -16.75 17.51
N LYS A 113 6.92 -16.00 18.60
CA LYS A 113 5.82 -15.44 19.41
C LYS A 113 4.93 -14.48 18.60
N PHE A 114 5.53 -13.65 17.77
CA PHE A 114 4.76 -12.74 16.93
C PHE A 114 3.93 -13.49 15.88
N LEU A 115 4.50 -14.51 15.23
CA LEU A 115 3.75 -15.35 14.28
C LEU A 115 2.64 -16.16 14.96
N CYS A 116 2.85 -16.58 16.22
CA CYS A 116 1.80 -17.20 17.04
C CYS A 116 0.65 -16.22 17.33
N GLN A 117 0.94 -14.95 17.61
CA GLN A 117 -0.10 -13.93 17.78
C GLN A 117 -0.90 -13.72 16.48
N LEU A 118 -0.24 -13.62 15.33
CA LEU A 118 -0.93 -13.48 14.04
C LEU A 118 -1.82 -14.68 13.72
N GLU A 119 -1.33 -15.91 13.97
CA GLU A 119 -2.12 -17.13 13.73
C GLU A 119 -3.39 -17.18 14.57
N ASN A 120 -3.35 -16.64 15.81
CA ASN A 120 -4.47 -16.61 16.73
C ASN A 120 -5.31 -15.33 16.63
N ASN A 121 -4.96 -14.40 15.75
CA ASN A 121 -5.71 -13.16 15.58
C ASN A 121 -7.08 -13.44 14.96
N LYS A 122 -8.15 -12.98 15.60
CA LYS A 122 -9.54 -13.28 15.19
C LYS A 122 -9.87 -12.75 13.82
N GLU A 123 -9.46 -11.51 13.49
CA GLU A 123 -9.74 -10.92 12.17
C GLU A 123 -9.08 -11.74 11.06
N LEU A 124 -7.83 -12.23 11.25
CA LEU A 124 -7.16 -13.09 10.27
C LEU A 124 -7.74 -14.49 10.19
N ILE A 125 -8.25 -15.03 11.31
CA ILE A 125 -8.96 -16.32 11.30
C ILE A 125 -10.25 -16.18 10.50
N ASP A 126 -11.07 -15.16 10.76
CA ASP A 126 -12.31 -14.89 10.04
C ASP A 126 -12.06 -14.69 8.54
N TYR A 127 -11.02 -13.94 8.19
CA TYR A 127 -10.60 -13.76 6.80
C TYR A 127 -10.25 -15.09 6.12
N SER A 128 -9.46 -15.93 6.81
CA SER A 128 -8.99 -17.21 6.26
C SER A 128 -10.11 -18.24 6.16
N GLU A 129 -11.06 -18.28 7.11
CA GLU A 129 -12.20 -19.18 7.09
C GLU A 129 -13.15 -18.93 5.91
N ASN A 130 -13.30 -17.66 5.53
CA ASN A 130 -14.11 -17.26 4.38
C ASN A 130 -13.43 -17.59 3.03
N ARG A 131 -12.14 -17.98 3.05
CA ARG A 131 -11.31 -18.27 1.86
C ARG A 131 -10.56 -19.60 2.00
N LYS A 132 -11.27 -20.63 2.43
CA LYS A 132 -10.70 -21.98 2.56
C LYS A 132 -10.07 -22.46 1.25
N GLY A 133 -8.86 -23.00 1.35
CA GLY A 133 -8.11 -23.53 0.21
C GLY A 133 -7.13 -22.57 -0.46
N MET A 134 -7.20 -21.27 -0.19
CA MET A 134 -6.36 -20.25 -0.83
C MET A 134 -4.86 -20.59 -0.82
N TRP A 135 -4.32 -21.09 0.30
CA TRP A 135 -2.90 -21.45 0.43
C TRP A 135 -2.61 -22.94 0.14
N GLU A 136 -3.63 -23.76 -0.11
CA GLU A 136 -3.46 -25.16 -0.54
C GLU A 136 -3.01 -25.22 -1.98
N GLU A 137 -3.58 -24.38 -2.83
CA GLU A 137 -3.20 -24.22 -4.24
C GLU A 137 -1.79 -23.63 -4.37
N GLU A 138 -1.39 -22.74 -3.48
CA GLU A 138 -0.09 -22.06 -3.47
C GLU A 138 0.97 -22.73 -2.59
N ASN A 139 0.75 -23.97 -2.18
CA ASN A 139 1.64 -24.70 -1.28
C ASN A 139 3.08 -24.82 -1.82
N ALA A 140 3.26 -24.94 -3.13
CA ALA A 140 4.58 -25.01 -3.77
C ALA A 140 5.36 -23.69 -3.57
N PHE A 141 4.68 -22.55 -3.72
CA PHE A 141 5.25 -21.23 -3.50
C PHE A 141 5.67 -21.05 -2.03
N ILE A 142 4.78 -21.35 -1.07
CA ILE A 142 5.08 -21.27 0.37
C ILE A 142 6.29 -22.13 0.75
N LYS A 143 6.40 -23.34 0.21
CA LYS A 143 7.59 -24.22 0.42
C LYS A 143 8.87 -23.58 -0.09
N LYS A 144 8.84 -23.03 -1.30
CA LYS A 144 10.01 -22.39 -1.92
C LYS A 144 10.43 -21.14 -1.14
N LEU A 145 9.45 -20.28 -0.79
CA LEU A 145 9.70 -19.08 0.00
C LEU A 145 10.27 -19.42 1.37
N TYR A 146 9.72 -20.43 2.05
CA TYR A 146 10.19 -20.90 3.34
C TYR A 146 11.64 -21.40 3.27
N SER A 147 12.00 -22.19 2.26
CA SER A 147 13.39 -22.65 2.08
C SER A 147 14.35 -21.49 1.90
N ARG A 148 14.01 -20.51 1.06
CA ARG A 148 14.83 -19.29 0.87
C ARG A 148 14.99 -18.50 2.17
N ILE A 149 13.93 -18.40 2.97
CA ILE A 149 13.96 -17.71 4.26
C ILE A 149 14.88 -18.42 5.23
N THR A 150 14.75 -19.75 5.39
CA THR A 150 15.53 -20.53 6.35
C THR A 150 17.01 -20.63 5.98
N GLU A 151 17.35 -20.52 4.71
CA GLU A 151 18.74 -20.51 4.20
C GLU A 151 19.37 -19.10 4.24
N SER A 152 18.59 -18.05 4.55
CA SER A 152 19.08 -16.66 4.54
C SER A 152 19.95 -16.32 5.75
N ASP A 153 20.93 -15.44 5.53
CA ASP A 153 21.77 -14.88 6.61
C ASP A 153 20.93 -14.21 7.70
N ILE A 154 19.79 -13.59 7.34
CA ILE A 154 18.89 -12.95 8.30
C ILE A 154 18.37 -13.96 9.32
N PHE A 155 17.93 -15.12 8.85
CA PHE A 155 17.36 -16.14 9.71
C PHE A 155 18.44 -16.93 10.45
N GLN A 156 19.58 -17.24 9.80
CA GLN A 156 20.72 -17.89 10.45
C GLN A 156 21.29 -17.04 11.58
N LEU A 157 21.51 -15.74 11.37
CA LEU A 157 21.95 -14.81 12.41
C LEU A 157 20.97 -14.68 13.58
N TYR A 158 19.66 -14.83 13.33
CA TYR A 158 18.68 -14.84 14.40
C TYR A 158 18.78 -16.11 15.25
N ILE A 159 18.98 -17.28 14.63
CA ILE A 159 19.20 -18.55 15.34
C ILE A 159 20.50 -18.52 16.14
N ASP A 160 21.59 -18.04 15.53
CA ASP A 160 22.92 -18.02 16.16
C ASP A 160 23.00 -17.12 17.41
N LYS A 161 22.16 -16.10 17.48
CA LYS A 161 22.08 -15.23 18.66
C LYS A 161 21.39 -15.88 19.86
N GLU A 162 20.61 -16.92 19.63
CA GLU A 162 19.80 -17.62 20.65
C GLU A 162 18.92 -16.67 21.50
N ASP A 163 18.63 -15.47 20.96
CA ASP A 163 17.70 -14.52 21.55
C ASP A 163 16.31 -14.68 20.91
N PHE A 164 15.42 -15.35 21.64
CA PHE A 164 14.03 -15.58 21.25
C PHE A 164 13.07 -14.74 22.09
N SER A 165 13.49 -13.52 22.45
CA SER A 165 12.61 -12.51 23.04
C SER A 165 11.53 -12.11 22.04
N TYR A 166 10.42 -11.54 22.53
CA TYR A 166 9.34 -11.07 21.66
C TYR A 166 9.85 -10.04 20.63
N GLU A 167 10.69 -9.12 21.05
CA GLU A 167 11.29 -8.08 20.20
C GLU A 167 12.16 -8.68 19.10
N ALA A 168 12.98 -9.69 19.42
CA ALA A 168 13.82 -10.39 18.44
C ALA A 168 12.95 -11.16 17.43
N ASP A 169 11.92 -11.87 17.91
CA ASP A 169 10.94 -12.59 17.11
C ASP A 169 10.21 -11.67 16.13
N ARG A 170 9.72 -10.52 16.61
CA ARG A 170 9.03 -9.54 15.79
C ARG A 170 9.96 -8.89 14.78
N GLU A 171 11.17 -8.53 15.18
CA GLU A 171 12.14 -7.86 14.31
C GLU A 171 12.65 -8.78 13.20
N VAL A 172 12.91 -10.06 13.47
CA VAL A 172 13.27 -11.00 12.41
C VAL A 172 12.15 -11.14 11.39
N VAL A 173 10.89 -11.28 11.82
CA VAL A 173 9.75 -11.36 10.90
C VAL A 173 9.64 -10.09 10.06
N ARG A 174 9.84 -8.91 10.65
CA ARG A 174 9.84 -7.63 9.92
C ARG A 174 10.92 -7.59 8.84
N LYS A 175 12.13 -8.03 9.15
CA LYS A 175 13.24 -8.10 8.18
C LYS A 175 12.97 -9.10 7.08
N LEU A 176 12.48 -10.29 7.43
CA LEU A 176 12.13 -11.33 6.47
C LEU A 176 11.02 -10.86 5.52
N TYR A 177 9.96 -10.22 6.05
CA TYR A 177 8.90 -9.65 5.24
C TYR A 177 9.47 -8.64 4.23
N LYS A 178 10.28 -7.69 4.72
CA LYS A 178 10.87 -6.65 3.86
C LYS A 178 11.78 -7.24 2.77
N THR A 179 12.54 -8.29 3.08
CA THR A 179 13.54 -8.84 2.15
C THR A 179 12.94 -9.84 1.16
N PHE A 180 11.93 -10.62 1.58
CA PHE A 180 11.44 -11.75 0.79
C PHE A 180 10.02 -11.58 0.27
N ILE A 181 9.26 -10.58 0.76
CA ILE A 181 7.86 -10.38 0.38
C ILE A 181 7.65 -9.04 -0.32
N CYS A 182 8.23 -7.93 0.16
CA CYS A 182 7.99 -6.60 -0.42
C CYS A 182 8.36 -6.53 -1.91
N ASP A 183 9.58 -6.91 -2.28
CA ASP A 183 10.08 -6.84 -3.66
C ASP A 183 10.24 -8.26 -4.20
N ASN A 184 9.12 -8.97 -4.44
CA ASN A 184 9.13 -10.37 -4.87
C ASN A 184 8.22 -10.57 -6.09
N ASP A 185 8.84 -10.72 -7.27
CA ASP A 185 8.15 -10.90 -8.56
C ASP A 185 7.18 -12.09 -8.57
N GLU A 186 7.44 -13.15 -7.79
CA GLU A 186 6.55 -14.32 -7.70
C GLU A 186 5.26 -13.98 -6.93
N ILE A 187 5.38 -13.17 -5.87
CA ILE A 187 4.20 -12.65 -5.14
C ILE A 187 3.43 -11.67 -6.03
N ASP A 188 4.13 -10.81 -6.74
CA ASP A 188 3.51 -9.84 -7.64
C ASP A 188 2.71 -10.56 -8.74
N ALA A 189 3.28 -11.60 -9.34
CA ALA A 189 2.58 -12.43 -10.32
C ALA A 189 1.34 -13.14 -9.72
N MET A 190 1.45 -13.70 -8.52
CA MET A 190 0.30 -14.31 -7.82
C MET A 190 -0.81 -13.29 -7.52
N ILE A 191 -0.43 -12.09 -7.08
CA ILE A 191 -1.37 -10.99 -6.81
C ILE A 191 -2.12 -10.60 -8.08
N GLU A 192 -1.44 -10.51 -9.22
CA GLU A 192 -2.03 -10.21 -10.53
C GLU A 192 -3.06 -11.28 -10.95
N GLU A 193 -2.77 -12.56 -10.69
CA GLU A 193 -3.70 -13.66 -11.00
C GLU A 193 -4.96 -13.62 -10.13
N HIS A 194 -4.83 -13.18 -8.86
CA HIS A 194 -5.96 -13.15 -7.94
C HIS A 194 -6.90 -11.97 -8.16
N SER A 195 -6.36 -10.78 -8.47
CA SER A 195 -7.20 -9.59 -8.62
C SER A 195 -6.49 -8.46 -9.36
N LEU A 196 -7.10 -8.00 -10.44
CA LEU A 196 -6.65 -6.81 -11.17
C LEU A 196 -6.63 -5.53 -10.32
N TYR A 197 -7.41 -5.49 -9.22
CA TYR A 197 -7.44 -4.36 -8.30
C TYR A 197 -6.24 -4.30 -7.36
N TRP A 198 -5.41 -5.35 -7.30
CA TRP A 198 -4.26 -5.44 -6.40
C TRP A 198 -2.95 -5.00 -7.02
N ASN A 199 -2.85 -5.00 -8.35
CA ASN A 199 -1.60 -4.84 -9.10
C ASN A 199 -0.75 -3.64 -8.67
N ASP A 200 -1.38 -2.47 -8.50
CA ASP A 200 -0.66 -1.24 -8.16
C ASP A 200 -0.65 -0.92 -6.66
N ASP A 201 -1.34 -1.73 -5.85
CA ASP A 201 -1.54 -1.42 -4.43
C ASP A 201 -0.47 -1.99 -3.53
N LYS A 202 0.20 -3.07 -3.96
CA LYS A 202 1.07 -3.87 -3.11
C LYS A 202 2.11 -3.04 -2.36
N GLN A 203 2.80 -2.13 -3.04
CA GLN A 203 3.85 -1.33 -2.42
C GLN A 203 3.33 -0.46 -1.26
N VAL A 204 2.14 0.13 -1.43
CA VAL A 204 1.48 0.90 -0.37
C VAL A 204 1.03 -0.03 0.75
N VAL A 205 0.40 -1.15 0.39
CA VAL A 205 -0.11 -2.15 1.34
C VAL A 205 1.02 -2.81 2.14
N ASP A 206 2.17 -3.12 1.54
CA ASP A 206 3.36 -3.61 2.23
C ASP A 206 3.79 -2.68 3.38
N SER A 207 3.68 -1.36 3.17
CA SER A 207 3.97 -0.38 4.22
C SER A 207 3.04 -0.53 5.44
N PHE A 208 1.78 -0.90 5.22
CA PHE A 208 0.80 -1.13 6.29
C PHE A 208 1.02 -2.47 7.00
N VAL A 209 1.41 -3.52 6.27
CA VAL A 209 1.83 -4.79 6.90
C VAL A 209 3.03 -4.54 7.81
N LEU A 210 4.06 -3.82 7.35
CA LEU A 210 5.22 -3.48 8.17
C LEU A 210 4.86 -2.61 9.39
N LYS A 211 3.87 -1.72 9.29
CA LYS A 211 3.34 -0.95 10.43
C LYS A 211 2.59 -1.85 11.41
N THR A 212 1.82 -2.82 10.92
CA THR A 212 1.13 -3.82 11.76
C THR A 212 2.14 -4.64 12.55
N ILE A 213 3.20 -5.15 11.91
CA ILE A 213 4.27 -5.88 12.58
C ILE A 213 4.87 -5.04 13.73
N LYS A 214 5.12 -3.75 13.50
CA LYS A 214 5.65 -2.84 14.52
C LYS A 214 4.67 -2.52 15.66
N ARG A 215 3.38 -2.50 15.36
CA ARG A 215 2.33 -2.14 16.32
C ARG A 215 2.07 -3.22 17.36
N PHE A 216 2.24 -4.50 17.00
CA PHE A 216 2.06 -5.60 17.91
C PHE A 216 3.13 -5.56 19.02
N THR A 217 2.70 -5.88 20.24
CA THR A 217 3.53 -5.97 21.45
C THR A 217 3.39 -7.35 22.07
N GLU A 218 4.24 -7.70 23.01
CA GLU A 218 4.16 -8.99 23.71
C GLU A 218 2.82 -9.20 24.41
N SER A 219 2.16 -8.10 24.83
CA SER A 219 0.85 -8.13 25.49
C SER A 219 -0.34 -8.16 24.50
N SER A 220 -0.09 -8.10 23.18
CA SER A 220 -1.16 -8.21 22.18
C SER A 220 -1.75 -9.62 22.22
N ASP A 221 -3.07 -9.70 22.29
CA ASP A 221 -3.84 -10.95 22.33
C ASP A 221 -4.57 -11.24 21.01
N ALA A 222 -5.43 -12.24 21.01
CA ALA A 222 -6.23 -12.62 19.84
C ALA A 222 -7.24 -11.55 19.38
N GLU A 223 -7.63 -10.66 20.28
CA GLU A 223 -8.53 -9.53 19.99
C GLU A 223 -7.79 -8.27 19.55
N GLN A 224 -6.44 -8.31 19.45
CA GLN A 224 -5.66 -7.17 18.96
C GLN A 224 -6.17 -6.78 17.57
N PRO A 225 -6.79 -5.58 17.40
CA PRO A 225 -7.32 -5.22 16.10
C PRO A 225 -6.19 -5.02 15.09
N LEU A 226 -6.41 -5.45 13.87
CA LEU A 226 -5.58 -5.08 12.73
C LEU A 226 -5.69 -3.58 12.46
N LEU A 227 -4.98 -3.06 11.47
CA LEU A 227 -5.19 -1.67 11.07
C LEU A 227 -6.60 -1.54 10.50
N PRO A 228 -7.44 -0.64 11.02
CA PRO A 228 -8.79 -0.47 10.52
C PRO A 228 -8.76 0.01 9.06
N MET A 229 -9.74 -0.39 8.28
CA MET A 229 -9.88 0.03 6.88
C MET A 229 -9.85 1.56 6.76
N TYR A 230 -10.67 2.26 7.55
CA TYR A 230 -10.70 3.72 7.65
C TYR A 230 -10.49 4.16 9.09
N ALA A 231 -9.85 5.33 9.28
CA ALA A 231 -9.70 5.91 10.62
C ALA A 231 -11.04 6.42 11.17
N VAL A 232 -11.75 7.09 10.29
CA VAL A 232 -12.98 7.80 10.57
C VAL A 232 -13.85 7.81 9.30
N ASP A 233 -15.13 8.01 9.44
CA ASP A 233 -16.05 8.16 8.31
C ASP A 233 -15.64 9.28 7.35
N GLU A 234 -14.92 10.30 7.85
CA GLU A 234 -14.40 11.41 7.05
C GLU A 234 -13.47 10.97 5.90
N ASP A 235 -12.71 9.91 6.06
CA ASP A 235 -11.80 9.41 4.99
C ASP A 235 -12.61 8.69 3.90
N ARG A 236 -13.68 7.98 4.28
CA ARG A 236 -14.64 7.43 3.32
C ARG A 236 -15.37 8.54 2.57
N GLU A 237 -15.80 9.59 3.29
CA GLU A 237 -16.40 10.78 2.67
C GLU A 237 -15.41 11.50 1.76
N PHE A 238 -14.14 11.61 2.15
CA PHE A 238 -13.11 12.22 1.33
C PHE A 238 -12.98 11.51 -0.02
N ALA A 239 -12.95 10.17 -0.05
CA ALA A 239 -12.87 9.39 -1.27
C ALA A 239 -14.04 9.70 -2.23
N ASN A 240 -15.26 9.60 -1.72
CA ASN A 240 -16.48 9.82 -2.51
C ASN A 240 -16.60 11.27 -2.99
N ARG A 241 -16.36 12.24 -2.11
CA ARG A 241 -16.44 13.66 -2.44
C ARG A 241 -15.38 14.08 -3.46
N LEU A 242 -14.15 13.58 -3.34
CA LEU A 242 -13.07 13.86 -4.29
C LEU A 242 -13.41 13.30 -5.67
N PHE A 243 -13.81 12.03 -5.71
CA PHE A 243 -14.16 11.36 -6.97
C PHE A 243 -15.34 12.07 -7.66
N ARG A 244 -16.42 12.31 -6.92
CA ARG A 244 -17.63 13.00 -7.42
C ARG A 244 -17.30 14.41 -7.92
N ALA A 245 -16.60 15.22 -7.12
CA ALA A 245 -16.23 16.58 -7.51
C ALA A 245 -15.36 16.59 -8.79
N THR A 246 -14.49 15.60 -8.95
CA THR A 246 -13.65 15.47 -10.14
C THR A 246 -14.47 15.19 -11.39
N ILE A 247 -15.47 14.31 -11.31
CA ILE A 247 -16.29 13.94 -12.47
C ILE A 247 -17.33 15.01 -12.78
N GLU A 248 -18.11 15.47 -11.80
CA GLU A 248 -19.18 16.45 -11.99
C GLU A 248 -18.64 17.80 -12.49
N ARG A 249 -17.49 18.23 -11.97
CA ARG A 249 -16.83 19.47 -12.40
C ARG A 249 -15.83 19.24 -13.53
N GLY A 250 -15.75 18.05 -14.07
CA GLY A 250 -14.78 17.67 -15.10
C GLY A 250 -14.67 18.65 -16.27
N PRO A 251 -15.78 19.07 -16.91
CA PRO A 251 -15.73 20.06 -17.98
C PRO A 251 -15.13 21.40 -17.55
N GLU A 252 -15.54 21.93 -16.38
CA GLU A 252 -15.00 23.19 -15.82
C GLU A 252 -13.49 23.08 -15.55
N LEU A 253 -13.06 22.00 -14.87
CA LEU A 253 -11.67 21.80 -14.48
C LEU A 253 -10.76 21.67 -15.71
N ARG A 254 -11.22 20.98 -16.75
CA ARG A 254 -10.48 20.85 -18.03
C ARG A 254 -10.37 22.18 -18.77
N GLU A 255 -11.40 23.02 -18.75
CA GLU A 255 -11.32 24.37 -19.32
C GLU A 255 -10.31 25.24 -18.58
N ILE A 256 -10.24 25.13 -17.23
CA ILE A 256 -9.20 25.81 -16.46
C ILE A 256 -7.81 25.36 -16.92
N ILE A 257 -7.59 24.05 -17.03
CA ILE A 257 -6.28 23.52 -17.49
C ILE A 257 -5.98 24.02 -18.91
N ARG A 258 -6.97 23.94 -19.82
CA ARG A 258 -6.83 24.37 -21.21
C ARG A 258 -6.43 25.84 -21.33
N ALA A 259 -6.99 26.71 -20.50
CA ALA A 259 -6.67 28.14 -20.51
C ALA A 259 -5.20 28.45 -20.19
N PHE A 260 -4.49 27.52 -19.54
CA PHE A 260 -3.07 27.66 -19.19
C PHE A 260 -2.12 26.92 -20.12
N THR A 261 -2.62 26.17 -21.09
CA THR A 261 -1.79 25.43 -22.08
C THR A 261 -1.33 26.34 -23.24
N LYS A 262 -0.93 27.57 -22.93
CA LYS A 262 -0.44 28.52 -23.94
C LYS A 262 0.66 27.90 -24.80
N ASN A 263 0.50 27.90 -26.11
CA ASN A 263 1.45 27.41 -27.14
C ASN A 263 1.52 25.88 -27.33
N TRP A 264 0.77 25.08 -26.56
CA TRP A 264 0.64 23.63 -26.76
C TRP A 264 -0.82 23.31 -27.00
N GLU A 265 -1.13 22.54 -28.02
CA GLU A 265 -2.48 22.01 -28.16
C GLU A 265 -2.76 21.11 -26.96
N PHE A 266 -3.87 21.35 -26.26
CA PHE A 266 -4.32 20.54 -25.12
C PHE A 266 -4.35 19.04 -25.47
N SER A 267 -4.64 18.70 -26.73
CA SER A 267 -4.63 17.36 -27.30
C SER A 267 -3.25 16.68 -27.29
N ARG A 268 -2.16 17.43 -27.10
CA ARG A 268 -0.79 16.86 -27.01
C ARG A 268 -0.36 16.53 -25.60
N LEU A 269 -1.14 16.92 -24.58
CA LEU A 269 -0.86 16.53 -23.21
C LEU A 269 -1.09 15.03 -23.04
N ALA A 270 -0.24 14.38 -22.24
CA ALA A 270 -0.53 13.04 -21.82
C ALA A 270 -1.89 13.02 -21.07
N PHE A 271 -2.75 12.12 -21.44
CA PHE A 271 -4.10 12.06 -20.84
C PHE A 271 -4.04 11.88 -19.31
N MET A 272 -3.06 11.10 -18.84
CA MET A 272 -2.83 10.92 -17.41
C MET A 272 -2.45 12.25 -16.72
N ASP A 273 -1.64 13.11 -17.34
CA ASP A 273 -1.31 14.43 -16.78
C ASP A 273 -2.56 15.30 -16.60
N VAL A 274 -3.46 15.26 -17.57
CA VAL A 274 -4.75 15.98 -17.49
C VAL A 274 -5.60 15.44 -16.36
N VAL A 275 -5.70 14.11 -16.21
CA VAL A 275 -6.45 13.46 -15.13
C VAL A 275 -5.87 13.85 -13.77
N ILE A 276 -4.56 13.76 -13.59
CA ILE A 276 -3.90 14.11 -12.32
C ILE A 276 -4.12 15.59 -11.98
N MET A 277 -3.94 16.51 -12.93
CA MET A 277 -4.21 17.94 -12.71
C MET A 277 -5.68 18.20 -12.38
N GLN A 278 -6.60 17.53 -13.05
CA GLN A 278 -8.04 17.67 -12.83
C GLN A 278 -8.41 17.26 -11.40
N ILE A 279 -7.89 16.13 -10.90
CA ILE A 279 -8.15 15.65 -9.54
C ILE A 279 -7.51 16.59 -8.51
N ALA A 280 -6.28 17.03 -8.75
CA ALA A 280 -5.62 18.01 -7.88
C ALA A 280 -6.43 19.33 -7.76
N LEU A 281 -6.94 19.85 -8.87
CA LEU A 281 -7.81 21.02 -8.87
C LEU A 281 -9.14 20.77 -8.17
N ALA A 282 -9.75 19.60 -8.36
CA ALA A 282 -10.96 19.20 -7.62
C ALA A 282 -10.70 19.21 -6.11
N GLU A 283 -9.58 18.63 -5.65
CA GLU A 283 -9.18 18.63 -4.24
C GLU A 283 -8.96 20.05 -3.71
N ILE A 284 -8.23 20.90 -4.44
CA ILE A 284 -7.95 22.28 -4.05
C ILE A 284 -9.23 23.08 -3.86
N LEU A 285 -10.20 22.91 -4.74
CA LEU A 285 -11.43 23.68 -4.76
C LEU A 285 -12.56 23.10 -3.89
N THR A 286 -12.39 21.87 -3.36
CA THR A 286 -13.44 21.19 -2.59
C THR A 286 -13.09 21.04 -1.10
N PHE A 287 -11.81 21.00 -0.75
CA PHE A 287 -11.36 20.71 0.61
C PHE A 287 -10.49 21.83 1.18
N ASP A 288 -11.09 22.84 1.77
CA ASP A 288 -10.37 24.01 2.30
C ASP A 288 -9.34 23.66 3.38
N ALA A 289 -9.60 22.63 4.17
CA ALA A 289 -8.70 22.18 5.25
C ALA A 289 -7.40 21.52 4.76
N ILE A 290 -7.31 21.09 3.48
CA ILE A 290 -6.10 20.46 2.94
C ILE A 290 -5.14 21.55 2.44
N PRO A 291 -3.91 21.64 3.01
CA PRO A 291 -2.92 22.61 2.55
C PRO A 291 -2.47 22.34 1.10
N LEU A 292 -2.23 23.40 0.33
CA LEU A 292 -1.76 23.27 -1.06
C LEU A 292 -0.49 22.42 -1.21
N ASN A 293 0.47 22.58 -0.28
CA ASN A 293 1.70 21.81 -0.34
C ASN A 293 1.47 20.31 -0.21
N VAL A 294 0.45 19.88 0.56
CA VAL A 294 0.06 18.47 0.66
C VAL A 294 -0.50 18.01 -0.69
N THR A 295 -1.51 18.70 -1.22
CA THR A 295 -2.08 18.36 -2.52
C THR A 295 -1.02 18.29 -3.62
N PHE A 296 -0.13 19.29 -3.71
CA PHE A 296 0.93 19.29 -4.70
C PHE A 296 1.85 18.08 -4.56
N ASN A 297 2.40 17.83 -3.36
CA ASN A 297 3.33 16.73 -3.15
C ASN A 297 2.71 15.37 -3.54
N GLU A 298 1.50 15.10 -3.06
CA GLU A 298 0.80 13.85 -3.35
C GLU A 298 0.61 13.61 -4.86
N TYR A 299 0.05 14.59 -5.58
CA TYR A 299 -0.19 14.40 -7.00
C TYR A 299 1.08 14.45 -7.86
N LEU A 300 2.14 15.13 -7.41
CA LEU A 300 3.44 15.09 -8.07
C LEU A 300 4.13 13.73 -7.87
N ASP A 301 3.96 13.09 -6.72
CA ASP A 301 4.48 11.75 -6.49
C ASP A 301 3.70 10.71 -7.31
N ILE A 302 2.38 10.81 -7.39
CA ILE A 302 1.57 9.99 -8.31
C ILE A 302 2.02 10.19 -9.76
N ALA A 303 2.27 11.41 -10.21
CA ALA A 303 2.71 11.69 -11.57
C ALA A 303 4.07 11.06 -11.93
N LYS A 304 4.98 10.91 -10.95
CA LYS A 304 6.27 10.23 -11.15
C LYS A 304 6.11 8.75 -11.47
N VAL A 305 5.06 8.14 -10.94
CA VAL A 305 4.80 6.69 -11.10
C VAL A 305 3.93 6.42 -12.32
N TYR A 306 2.86 7.21 -12.52
CA TYR A 306 1.80 6.91 -13.48
C TYR A 306 1.89 7.69 -14.78
N SER A 307 2.85 8.62 -14.91
CA SER A 307 3.01 9.40 -16.12
C SER A 307 4.44 9.42 -16.64
N THR A 308 4.80 10.38 -17.49
CA THR A 308 6.13 10.45 -18.10
C THR A 308 7.16 11.03 -17.13
N PRO A 309 8.48 10.76 -17.31
CA PRO A 309 9.52 11.29 -16.43
C PRO A 309 9.54 12.83 -16.28
N ARG A 310 8.94 13.56 -17.25
CA ARG A 310 8.85 15.02 -17.22
C ARG A 310 7.52 15.55 -16.67
N SER A 311 6.53 14.69 -16.51
CA SER A 311 5.16 15.07 -16.13
C SER A 311 5.10 15.73 -14.76
N SER A 312 5.80 15.22 -13.76
CA SER A 312 5.80 15.80 -12.41
C SER A 312 6.24 17.28 -12.42
N SER A 313 7.33 17.62 -13.14
CA SER A 313 7.79 19.01 -13.26
C SER A 313 6.80 19.89 -14.03
N TYR A 314 6.24 19.37 -15.11
CA TYR A 314 5.23 20.07 -15.91
C TYR A 314 3.96 20.34 -15.10
N ILE A 315 3.40 19.33 -14.45
CA ILE A 315 2.21 19.43 -13.60
C ILE A 315 2.43 20.44 -12.46
N ASN A 316 3.62 20.41 -11.83
CA ASN A 316 3.95 21.37 -10.77
C ASN A 316 3.88 22.82 -11.28
N GLY A 317 4.48 23.11 -12.41
CA GLY A 317 4.44 24.46 -13.03
C GLY A 317 3.03 24.88 -13.42
N MET A 318 2.25 23.97 -14.00
CA MET A 318 0.88 24.23 -14.41
C MET A 318 -0.02 24.53 -13.20
N LEU A 319 -0.02 23.65 -12.19
CA LEU A 319 -0.82 23.83 -10.99
C LEU A 319 -0.45 25.12 -10.23
N ASP A 320 0.82 25.46 -10.12
CA ASP A 320 1.28 26.69 -9.48
C ASP A 320 0.72 27.94 -10.16
N ASN A 321 0.77 27.99 -11.48
CA ASN A 321 0.20 29.10 -12.25
C ASN A 321 -1.32 29.17 -12.15
N ILE A 322 -2.02 28.04 -12.23
CA ILE A 322 -3.48 27.95 -12.10
C ILE A 322 -3.91 28.45 -10.73
N VAL A 323 -3.29 27.94 -9.66
CA VAL A 323 -3.65 28.31 -8.28
C VAL A 323 -3.42 29.79 -8.00
N LYS A 324 -2.33 30.38 -8.49
CA LYS A 324 -2.10 31.84 -8.40
C LYS A 324 -3.21 32.65 -9.06
N LYS A 325 -3.69 32.20 -10.22
CA LYS A 325 -4.81 32.85 -10.91
C LYS A 325 -6.12 32.67 -10.14
N LEU A 326 -6.42 31.45 -9.69
CA LEU A 326 -7.63 31.16 -8.90
C LEU A 326 -7.68 31.99 -7.61
N ALA A 327 -6.54 32.15 -6.91
CA ALA A 327 -6.45 33.01 -5.74
C ALA A 327 -6.69 34.49 -6.06
N LYS A 328 -6.12 34.98 -7.18
CA LYS A 328 -6.35 36.35 -7.67
C LYS A 328 -7.83 36.62 -8.02
N ASP A 329 -8.49 35.60 -8.55
CA ASP A 329 -9.90 35.68 -8.95
C ASP A 329 -10.87 35.40 -7.77
N GLY A 330 -10.36 35.22 -6.55
CA GLY A 330 -11.14 34.95 -5.34
C GLY A 330 -11.78 33.55 -5.30
N ARG A 331 -11.37 32.63 -6.15
CA ARG A 331 -11.94 31.28 -6.27
C ARG A 331 -11.33 30.30 -5.26
N THR A 332 -10.20 30.65 -4.65
CA THR A 332 -9.59 29.92 -3.53
C THR A 332 -8.88 30.90 -2.61
N ALA A 333 -8.97 30.67 -1.30
CA ALA A 333 -8.19 31.40 -0.30
C ALA A 333 -6.82 30.76 -0.03
N LYS A 334 -6.55 29.59 -0.62
CA LYS A 334 -5.32 28.82 -0.40
C LYS A 334 -4.13 29.48 -1.08
N VAL A 335 -3.04 29.65 -0.34
CA VAL A 335 -1.77 30.20 -0.83
C VAL A 335 -0.68 29.14 -0.60
N ARG A 336 0.15 28.90 -1.64
CA ARG A 336 1.30 28.00 -1.53
C ARG A 336 2.38 28.66 -0.69
N VAL A 337 2.70 28.08 0.48
CA VAL A 337 3.84 28.49 1.28
C VAL A 337 5.09 27.93 0.59
N GLN A 338 5.94 28.81 0.05
CA GLN A 338 7.26 28.40 -0.42
C GLN A 338 8.12 28.02 0.79
N PRO A 339 8.86 26.90 0.75
CA PRO A 339 9.86 26.65 1.78
C PRO A 339 10.82 27.82 1.77
N SER A 340 11.01 28.47 2.94
CA SER A 340 12.04 29.49 3.12
C SER A 340 13.36 28.91 2.61
N LYS A 341 14.00 29.58 1.64
CA LYS A 341 15.40 29.30 1.33
C LYS A 341 16.11 29.43 2.68
N LYS A 342 16.69 28.35 3.18
CA LYS A 342 17.69 28.45 4.22
C LYS A 342 18.80 29.25 3.59
N ASP A 343 18.95 30.50 4.06
CA ASP A 343 20.11 31.32 3.77
C ASP A 343 21.32 30.48 4.16
N GLY A 344 22.16 30.22 3.17
CA GLY A 344 23.40 29.53 3.41
C GLY A 344 24.31 30.41 4.27
N GLU A 345 24.78 29.87 5.33
CA GLU A 345 26.10 30.13 5.92
C GLU A 345 26.92 28.85 5.89
#